data_4d10a170cdbc440a2e5e44ceb45ecd7d
#
_entry.id   4d10a170cdbc440a2e5e44ceb45ecd7d
#
_cell.length_a   1.000
_cell.length_b   1.000
_cell.length_c   1.000
_cell.angle_alpha   90.00
_cell.angle_beta   90.00
_cell.angle_gamma   90.00
#
_symmetry.space_group_name_H-M   'P 1'
#
loop_
_entity.id
_entity.type
_entity.pdbx_description
1 polymer ?
#
loop_
_entity_poly.entity_id
_entity_poly.type
_entity_poly.pdbx_seq_one_letter_code
_entity_poly.pdbx_strand_id
1 'polypeptide(L)'
;GIERSSQTGSITFSAMDMMKNLLESTDQKNFKNITAEAIATEICADAQIPIRYLYPTGINIKSMICDEMSLYDIIMAGYTKAHKITGDKYFAMIYKRGLGVYKAEWIVSNFTLSDSDNIFSSDIQETMDEIKNQVLIFNEKGKRIGEVKDDTSLSNFGVFQEVYTKEKGVDAVTAAKGMLK
;
A
#
# COMPACT_ATOMS: atom_id res chain seq x y z
N GLY A 1 -10.39 25.07 -3.57
CA GLY A 1 -10.32 26.54 -3.52
C GLY A 1 -10.25 27.10 -4.91
N ILE A 2 -10.74 28.31 -5.09
CA ILE A 2 -10.65 29.03 -6.37
C ILE A 2 -9.95 30.36 -6.08
N GLU A 3 -8.80 30.59 -6.72
CA GLU A 3 -8.08 31.84 -6.66
C GLU A 3 -8.21 32.57 -7.98
N ARG A 4 -8.54 33.85 -7.92
CA ARG A 4 -8.65 34.72 -9.10
C ARG A 4 -7.60 35.81 -9.03
N SER A 5 -6.75 35.90 -10.05
CA SER A 5 -5.81 36.99 -10.19
C SER A 5 -6.32 37.97 -11.24
N SER A 6 -6.58 39.21 -10.84
CA SER A 6 -7.00 40.28 -11.74
C SER A 6 -5.86 40.84 -12.60
N GLN A 7 -4.60 40.59 -12.23
CA GLN A 7 -3.42 41.11 -12.94
C GLN A 7 -2.99 40.22 -14.12
N THR A 8 -3.25 38.91 -14.07
CA THR A 8 -2.79 37.95 -15.08
C THR A 8 -3.92 37.36 -15.91
N GLY A 9 -5.17 37.64 -15.60
CA GLY A 9 -6.34 37.01 -16.25
C GLY A 9 -6.41 35.51 -16.06
N SER A 10 -5.61 34.93 -15.12
CA SER A 10 -5.58 33.52 -14.85
C SER A 10 -6.53 33.15 -13.72
N ILE A 11 -7.11 31.96 -13.81
CA ILE A 11 -7.92 31.34 -12.73
C ILE A 11 -7.22 30.06 -12.35
N THR A 12 -6.82 29.96 -11.08
CA THR A 12 -6.28 28.75 -10.49
C THR A 12 -7.34 28.09 -9.62
N PHE A 13 -7.55 26.79 -9.78
CA PHE A 13 -8.44 26.01 -8.93
C PHE A 13 -7.75 24.76 -8.45
N SER A 14 -8.04 24.36 -7.20
CA SER A 14 -7.67 23.08 -6.65
C SER A 14 -8.91 22.19 -6.57
N ALA A 15 -8.83 21.00 -7.13
CA ALA A 15 -9.88 20.00 -7.07
C ALA A 15 -9.34 18.77 -6.33
N MET A 16 -10.19 18.16 -5.52
CA MET A 16 -9.90 16.91 -4.83
C MET A 16 -11.04 15.93 -5.07
N ASP A 17 -10.72 14.65 -5.12
CA ASP A 17 -11.71 13.60 -5.30
C ASP A 17 -12.23 13.06 -3.95
N MET A 18 -13.06 12.02 -3.99
CA MET A 18 -13.64 11.40 -2.80
C MET A 18 -12.60 10.70 -1.90
N MET A 19 -11.38 10.48 -2.37
CA MET A 19 -10.29 9.95 -1.56
C MET A 19 -10.00 10.86 -0.37
N LYS A 20 -10.18 12.18 -0.53
CA LYS A 20 -10.04 13.14 0.56
C LYS A 20 -10.92 12.79 1.76
N ASN A 21 -12.17 12.36 1.51
CA ASN A 21 -13.09 11.98 2.58
C ASN A 21 -12.56 10.77 3.36
N LEU A 22 -11.96 9.80 2.69
CA LEU A 22 -11.35 8.63 3.33
C LEU A 22 -10.08 8.99 4.12
N LEU A 23 -9.29 9.94 3.63
CA LEU A 23 -8.03 10.35 4.25
C LEU A 23 -8.23 11.26 5.48
N GLU A 24 -9.23 12.14 5.44
CA GLU A 24 -9.46 13.14 6.48
C GLU A 24 -10.53 12.75 7.53
N SER A 25 -11.31 11.70 7.25
CA SER A 25 -12.27 11.17 8.23
C SER A 25 -11.63 10.04 9.03
N THR A 26 -11.81 10.05 10.33
CA THR A 26 -11.29 9.03 11.24
C THR A 26 -12.41 8.23 11.88
N ASP A 27 -12.12 6.99 12.25
CA ASP A 27 -13.05 6.12 12.98
C ASP A 27 -12.29 5.21 13.95
N GLN A 28 -13.07 4.60 14.86
CA GLN A 28 -12.61 3.64 15.84
C GLN A 28 -13.41 2.36 15.68
N LYS A 29 -12.75 1.30 15.22
CA LYS A 29 -13.39 0.03 14.83
C LYS A 29 -12.66 -1.17 15.41
N ASN A 30 -13.40 -2.23 15.69
CA ASN A 30 -12.84 -3.52 16.11
C ASN A 30 -13.45 -4.62 15.24
N PHE A 31 -12.65 -5.16 14.36
CA PHE A 31 -13.05 -6.23 13.45
C PHE A 31 -12.59 -7.59 13.95
N LYS A 32 -13.45 -8.61 13.76
CA LYS A 32 -13.16 -10.01 14.12
C LYS A 32 -13.65 -10.95 13.04
N ASN A 33 -12.81 -11.91 12.64
CA ASN A 33 -13.14 -12.94 11.66
C ASN A 33 -13.76 -12.37 10.37
N ILE A 34 -13.10 -11.39 9.77
CA ILE A 34 -13.57 -10.64 8.61
C ILE A 34 -12.48 -10.59 7.53
N THR A 35 -12.86 -10.44 6.27
CA THR A 35 -11.90 -10.27 5.17
C THR A 35 -11.61 -8.80 4.89
N ALA A 36 -10.49 -8.50 4.19
CA ALA A 36 -10.11 -7.13 3.86
C ALA A 36 -11.17 -6.42 3.01
N GLU A 37 -11.74 -7.13 2.02
CA GLU A 37 -12.81 -6.62 1.18
C GLU A 37 -14.10 -6.34 1.95
N ALA A 38 -14.41 -7.13 2.97
CA ALA A 38 -15.58 -6.89 3.82
C ALA A 38 -15.37 -5.67 4.74
N ILE A 39 -14.16 -5.48 5.27
CA ILE A 39 -13.77 -4.25 6.00
C ILE A 39 -13.98 -3.03 5.10
N ALA A 40 -13.43 -3.07 3.87
CA ALA A 40 -13.58 -1.96 2.93
C ALA A 40 -15.05 -1.69 2.59
N THR A 41 -15.88 -2.73 2.48
CA THR A 41 -17.32 -2.59 2.23
C THR A 41 -18.02 -1.87 3.37
N GLU A 42 -17.73 -2.25 4.62
CA GLU A 42 -18.33 -1.60 5.81
C GLU A 42 -17.92 -0.12 5.89
N ILE A 43 -16.63 0.18 5.76
CA ILE A 43 -16.12 1.56 5.82
C ILE A 43 -16.71 2.42 4.70
N CYS A 44 -16.78 1.90 3.47
CA CYS A 44 -17.38 2.64 2.36
C CYS A 44 -18.87 2.89 2.54
N ALA A 45 -19.60 1.94 3.15
CA ALA A 45 -21.00 2.10 3.46
C ALA A 45 -21.22 3.22 4.49
N ASP A 46 -20.44 3.24 5.57
CA ASP A 46 -20.51 4.27 6.61
C ASP A 46 -20.14 5.66 6.04
N ALA A 47 -19.14 5.73 5.17
CA ALA A 47 -18.70 6.97 4.51
C ALA A 47 -19.56 7.37 3.31
N GLN A 48 -20.56 6.58 2.92
CA GLN A 48 -21.40 6.78 1.71
C GLN A 48 -20.57 6.90 0.41
N ILE A 49 -19.45 6.17 0.33
CA ILE A 49 -18.59 6.14 -0.83
C ILE A 49 -18.97 4.93 -1.71
N PRO A 50 -19.32 5.14 -2.99
CA PRO A 50 -19.60 4.05 -3.90
C PRO A 50 -18.38 3.14 -4.09
N ILE A 51 -18.60 1.84 -4.13
CA ILE A 51 -17.57 0.84 -4.42
C ILE A 51 -17.61 0.53 -5.92
N ARG A 52 -16.47 0.56 -6.58
CA ARG A 52 -16.31 0.12 -7.96
C ARG A 52 -15.75 -1.29 -8.06
N TYR A 53 -14.73 -1.56 -7.25
CA TYR A 53 -14.11 -2.87 -7.21
C TYR A 53 -13.34 -3.06 -5.91
N LEU A 54 -13.45 -4.23 -5.32
CA LEU A 54 -12.61 -4.65 -4.20
C LEU A 54 -11.97 -5.99 -4.56
N TYR A 55 -10.65 -6.03 -4.60
CA TYR A 55 -9.95 -7.30 -4.87
C TYR A 55 -10.27 -8.31 -3.77
N PRO A 56 -10.81 -9.49 -4.12
CA PRO A 56 -11.17 -10.51 -3.14
C PRO A 56 -9.89 -11.21 -2.65
N THR A 57 -9.49 -10.93 -1.43
CA THR A 57 -8.30 -11.55 -0.85
C THR A 57 -8.57 -12.97 -0.37
N GLY A 58 -9.80 -13.27 0.03
CA GLY A 58 -10.19 -14.54 0.64
C GLY A 58 -9.53 -14.82 2.00
N ILE A 59 -8.76 -13.87 2.54
CA ILE A 59 -8.02 -14.02 3.79
C ILE A 59 -8.87 -13.57 4.96
N ASN A 60 -9.14 -14.50 5.89
CA ASN A 60 -9.84 -14.21 7.12
C ASN A 60 -8.91 -13.57 8.16
N ILE A 61 -9.17 -12.33 8.50
CA ILE A 61 -8.48 -11.57 9.54
C ILE A 61 -9.13 -11.88 10.88
N LYS A 62 -8.41 -12.59 11.76
CA LYS A 62 -8.93 -13.02 13.07
C LYS A 62 -9.31 -11.85 13.97
N SER A 63 -8.49 -10.80 13.99
CA SER A 63 -8.73 -9.60 14.79
C SER A 63 -7.97 -8.41 14.21
N MET A 64 -8.62 -7.25 14.18
CA MET A 64 -8.00 -5.97 13.84
C MET A 64 -8.67 -4.86 14.67
N ILE A 65 -7.88 -4.18 15.49
CA ILE A 65 -8.30 -3.03 16.28
C ILE A 65 -7.78 -1.80 15.56
N CYS A 66 -8.66 -0.87 15.26
CA CYS A 66 -8.36 0.43 14.68
C CYS A 66 -8.76 1.49 15.70
N ASP A 67 -7.82 2.34 16.08
CA ASP A 67 -8.01 3.37 17.08
C ASP A 67 -7.63 4.72 16.47
N GLU A 68 -8.63 5.59 16.30
CA GLU A 68 -8.49 6.92 15.67
C GLU A 68 -7.72 6.90 14.33
N MET A 69 -7.96 5.88 13.51
CA MET A 69 -7.34 5.73 12.20
C MET A 69 -8.16 6.40 11.11
N SER A 70 -7.51 6.92 10.07
CA SER A 70 -8.24 7.37 8.88
C SER A 70 -9.01 6.22 8.25
N LEU A 71 -10.15 6.51 7.63
CA LEU A 71 -10.94 5.47 6.95
C LEU A 71 -10.13 4.77 5.86
N TYR A 72 -9.25 5.51 5.17
CA TYR A 72 -8.30 4.96 4.22
C TYR A 72 -7.33 3.97 4.89
N ASP A 73 -6.74 4.36 6.03
CA ASP A 73 -5.78 3.50 6.74
C ASP A 73 -6.45 2.24 7.29
N ILE A 74 -7.71 2.33 7.74
CA ILE A 74 -8.49 1.16 8.17
C ILE A 74 -8.64 0.17 7.01
N ILE A 75 -9.03 0.63 5.83
CA ILE A 75 -9.16 -0.20 4.62
C ILE A 75 -7.82 -0.84 4.29
N MET A 76 -6.76 -0.01 4.19
CA MET A 76 -5.44 -0.50 3.78
C MET A 76 -4.77 -1.38 4.83
N ALA A 77 -5.06 -1.20 6.12
CA ALA A 77 -4.60 -2.11 7.17
C ALA A 77 -5.18 -3.53 6.99
N GLY A 78 -6.45 -3.64 6.56
CA GLY A 78 -7.05 -4.93 6.19
C GLY A 78 -6.28 -5.61 5.04
N TYR A 79 -6.03 -4.88 3.96
CA TYR A 79 -5.27 -5.37 2.81
C TYR A 79 -3.80 -5.63 3.14
N THR A 80 -3.19 -4.85 4.04
CA THR A 80 -1.83 -5.09 4.53
C THR A 80 -1.73 -6.40 5.32
N LYS A 81 -2.76 -6.75 6.11
CA LYS A 81 -2.81 -8.07 6.78
C LYS A 81 -2.93 -9.22 5.77
N ALA A 82 -3.69 -9.04 4.70
CA ALA A 82 -3.77 -10.01 3.60
C ALA A 82 -2.42 -10.11 2.87
N HIS A 83 -1.77 -8.98 2.55
CA HIS A 83 -0.43 -8.92 1.96
C HIS A 83 0.60 -9.75 2.76
N LYS A 84 0.63 -9.61 4.08
CA LYS A 84 1.56 -10.39 4.94
C LYS A 84 1.41 -11.91 4.80
N ILE A 85 0.26 -12.39 4.32
CA ILE A 85 -0.02 -13.82 4.13
C ILE A 85 0.21 -14.24 2.69
N THR A 86 -0.23 -13.45 1.72
CA THR A 86 -0.19 -13.79 0.29
C THR A 86 1.09 -13.31 -0.42
N GLY A 87 1.75 -12.26 0.09
CA GLY A 87 2.81 -11.53 -0.61
C GLY A 87 2.30 -10.52 -1.64
N ASP A 88 1.01 -10.54 -1.96
CA ASP A 88 0.41 -9.66 -2.97
C ASP A 88 0.33 -8.22 -2.48
N LYS A 89 0.72 -7.27 -3.31
CA LYS A 89 0.60 -5.82 -3.02
C LYS A 89 -0.74 -5.30 -3.51
N TYR A 90 -1.34 -4.40 -2.73
CA TYR A 90 -2.63 -3.79 -3.04
C TYR A 90 -2.52 -2.27 -3.01
N PHE A 91 -3.34 -1.61 -3.80
CA PHE A 91 -3.48 -0.16 -3.79
C PHE A 91 -4.94 0.24 -3.96
N ALA A 92 -5.29 1.38 -3.38
CA ALA A 92 -6.62 1.96 -3.48
C ALA A 92 -6.60 3.22 -4.34
N MET A 93 -7.64 3.41 -5.14
CA MET A 93 -7.84 4.61 -5.96
C MET A 93 -9.31 4.94 -6.14
N ILE A 94 -9.62 6.20 -6.36
CA ILE A 94 -10.95 6.59 -6.83
C ILE A 94 -10.98 6.51 -8.36
N TYR A 95 -11.89 5.70 -8.88
CA TYR A 95 -12.10 5.56 -10.31
C TYR A 95 -13.59 5.64 -10.63
N LYS A 96 -13.95 6.50 -11.61
CA LYS A 96 -15.34 6.74 -12.00
C LYS A 96 -16.26 6.97 -10.80
N ARG A 97 -15.85 7.85 -9.88
CA ARG A 97 -16.58 8.28 -8.68
C ARG A 97 -16.88 7.15 -7.67
N GLY A 98 -15.99 6.19 -7.55
CA GLY A 98 -16.10 5.14 -6.54
C GLY A 98 -14.74 4.56 -6.18
N LEU A 99 -14.64 3.96 -4.98
CA LEU A 99 -13.42 3.31 -4.51
C LEU A 99 -13.17 2.02 -5.28
N GLY A 100 -11.94 1.86 -5.74
CA GLY A 100 -11.39 0.59 -6.21
C GLY A 100 -10.17 0.20 -5.40
N VAL A 101 -10.09 -1.05 -4.96
CA VAL A 101 -8.86 -1.64 -4.42
C VAL A 101 -8.41 -2.76 -5.34
N TYR A 102 -7.21 -2.67 -5.82
CA TYR A 102 -6.65 -3.54 -6.85
C TYR A 102 -5.37 -4.19 -6.39
N LYS A 103 -5.09 -5.40 -6.91
CA LYS A 103 -3.78 -6.01 -6.80
C LYS A 103 -2.81 -5.27 -7.74
N ALA A 104 -1.61 -4.95 -7.28
CA ALA A 104 -0.66 -4.10 -8.00
C ALA A 104 -0.27 -4.64 -9.39
N GLU A 105 -0.25 -5.96 -9.56
CA GLU A 105 0.12 -6.61 -10.83
C GLU A 105 -1.08 -6.82 -11.78
N TRP A 106 -2.30 -6.49 -11.34
CA TRP A 106 -3.52 -6.81 -12.09
C TRP A 106 -3.83 -5.82 -13.22
N ILE A 107 -3.36 -4.58 -13.08
CA ILE A 107 -3.55 -3.57 -14.12
C ILE A 107 -2.29 -3.54 -14.98
N VAL A 108 -2.39 -4.16 -16.15
CA VAL A 108 -1.39 -4.01 -17.22
C VAL A 108 -1.95 -2.99 -18.21
N SER A 109 -1.27 -1.86 -18.31
CA SER A 109 -1.59 -0.86 -19.32
C SER A 109 -0.70 -1.06 -20.55
N ASN A 110 -1.29 -1.04 -21.74
CA ASN A 110 -0.54 -0.96 -23.00
C ASN A 110 -0.06 0.47 -23.31
N PHE A 111 -0.02 1.33 -22.28
CA PHE A 111 0.44 2.69 -22.42
C PHE A 111 1.98 2.72 -22.46
N THR A 112 2.50 3.23 -23.55
CA THR A 112 3.95 3.41 -23.75
C THR A 112 4.29 4.87 -23.47
N LEU A 113 5.28 5.10 -22.60
CA LEU A 113 5.87 6.43 -22.41
C LEU A 113 6.88 6.68 -23.53
N SER A 114 6.75 7.80 -24.22
CA SER A 114 7.62 8.19 -25.31
C SER A 114 7.92 9.68 -25.24
N ASP A 115 9.18 10.04 -25.36
CA ASP A 115 9.65 11.44 -25.35
C ASP A 115 9.04 12.25 -26.49
N SER A 116 8.62 11.57 -27.58
CA SER A 116 7.99 12.24 -28.72
C SER A 116 6.50 12.50 -28.57
N ASP A 117 5.81 11.74 -27.70
CA ASP A 117 4.35 11.74 -27.68
C ASP A 117 3.73 12.21 -26.36
N ASN A 118 4.27 11.79 -25.23
CA ASN A 118 3.58 11.97 -23.94
C ASN A 118 4.48 12.25 -22.74
N ILE A 119 5.80 12.31 -22.92
CA ILE A 119 6.75 12.77 -21.88
C ILE A 119 7.15 14.20 -22.19
N PHE A 120 6.81 15.12 -21.31
CA PHE A 120 7.21 16.51 -21.42
C PHE A 120 8.55 16.79 -20.72
N SER A 121 8.76 16.14 -19.58
CA SER A 121 10.03 16.09 -18.87
C SER A 121 10.10 14.80 -18.07
N SER A 122 11.28 14.24 -17.93
CA SER A 122 11.53 13.08 -17.06
C SER A 122 12.76 13.33 -16.22
N ASP A 123 12.63 13.14 -14.91
CA ASP A 123 13.74 13.12 -13.98
C ASP A 123 13.87 11.71 -13.44
N ILE A 124 15.07 11.15 -13.50
CA ILE A 124 15.39 9.85 -12.93
C ILE A 124 16.31 10.09 -11.74
N GLN A 125 15.88 9.67 -10.57
CA GLN A 125 16.72 9.67 -9.37
C GLN A 125 16.93 8.23 -8.92
N GLU A 126 18.16 7.80 -8.92
CA GLU A 126 18.56 6.52 -8.35
C GLU A 126 19.25 6.79 -7.01
N THR A 127 18.77 6.15 -5.95
CA THR A 127 19.37 6.25 -4.61
C THR A 127 19.62 4.86 -4.04
N MET A 128 20.69 4.72 -3.29
CA MET A 128 21.01 3.49 -2.55
C MET A 128 20.54 3.56 -1.08
N ASP A 129 19.89 4.64 -0.66
CA ASP A 129 19.55 4.89 0.73
C ASP A 129 18.54 3.87 1.32
N GLU A 130 17.79 3.20 0.45
CA GLU A 130 16.77 2.24 0.86
C GLU A 130 17.11 0.78 0.52
N ILE A 131 18.32 0.50 0.01
CA ILE A 131 18.71 -0.86 -0.33
C ILE A 131 18.69 -1.74 0.93
N LYS A 132 17.98 -2.86 0.85
CA LYS A 132 17.95 -3.95 1.83
C LYS A 132 18.12 -5.25 1.07
N ASN A 133 19.32 -5.79 1.05
CA ASN A 133 19.63 -6.99 0.27
C ASN A 133 19.88 -8.24 1.11
N GLN A 134 19.79 -8.11 2.44
CA GLN A 134 19.82 -9.22 3.38
C GLN A 134 18.85 -8.96 4.53
N VAL A 135 18.03 -9.94 4.87
CA VAL A 135 17.15 -9.87 6.02
C VAL A 135 17.39 -11.07 6.93
N LEU A 136 17.80 -10.80 8.16
CA LEU A 136 17.98 -11.82 9.19
C LEU A 136 16.65 -12.04 9.92
N ILE A 137 16.26 -13.30 10.08
CA ILE A 137 15.00 -13.68 10.73
C ILE A 137 15.29 -14.16 12.16
N PHE A 138 14.65 -13.52 13.12
CA PHE A 138 14.72 -13.89 14.53
C PHE A 138 13.37 -14.36 15.04
N ASN A 139 13.37 -15.21 16.07
CA ASN A 139 12.15 -15.54 16.81
C ASN A 139 11.91 -14.52 17.94
N GLU A 140 10.74 -14.61 18.61
CA GLU A 140 10.36 -13.75 19.74
C GLU A 140 11.35 -13.78 20.92
N LYS A 141 12.21 -14.81 20.99
CA LYS A 141 13.25 -14.97 22.03
C LYS A 141 14.60 -14.39 21.60
N GLY A 142 14.67 -13.67 20.47
CA GLY A 142 15.89 -13.10 19.96
C GLY A 142 16.88 -14.11 19.34
N LYS A 143 16.47 -15.37 19.10
CA LYS A 143 17.32 -16.36 18.44
C LYS A 143 17.11 -16.25 16.92
N ARG A 144 18.22 -16.15 16.18
CA ARG A 144 18.22 -16.22 14.71
C ARG A 144 17.71 -17.59 14.25
N ILE A 145 16.73 -17.59 13.36
CA ILE A 145 16.07 -18.80 12.82
C ILE A 145 16.20 -18.92 11.30
N GLY A 146 16.69 -17.90 10.62
CA GLY A 146 16.89 -17.92 9.18
C GLY A 146 17.44 -16.61 8.62
N GLU A 147 17.60 -16.59 7.31
CA GLU A 147 17.93 -15.39 6.53
C GLU A 147 17.35 -15.48 5.13
N VAL A 148 17.11 -14.33 4.52
CA VAL A 148 16.80 -14.18 3.10
C VAL A 148 17.73 -13.13 2.52
N LYS A 149 18.24 -13.36 1.32
CA LYS A 149 19.19 -12.46 0.66
C LYS A 149 19.02 -12.44 -0.85
N ASP A 150 19.43 -11.33 -1.45
CA ASP A 150 19.61 -11.16 -2.89
C ASP A 150 21.10 -11.20 -3.20
N ASP A 151 21.58 -12.36 -3.69
CA ASP A 151 23.00 -12.56 -3.96
C ASP A 151 23.53 -11.65 -5.07
N THR A 152 22.69 -11.24 -6.01
CA THR A 152 23.06 -10.30 -7.09
C THR A 152 23.30 -8.91 -6.52
N SER A 153 22.39 -8.41 -5.72
CA SER A 153 22.52 -7.11 -5.04
C SER A 153 23.69 -7.11 -4.06
N LEU A 154 23.88 -8.19 -3.30
CA LEU A 154 25.03 -8.35 -2.40
C LEU A 154 26.37 -8.26 -3.11
N SER A 155 26.47 -8.89 -4.30
CA SER A 155 27.70 -8.87 -5.11
C SER A 155 28.02 -7.49 -5.65
N ASN A 156 27.01 -6.70 -6.01
CA ASN A 156 27.17 -5.40 -6.64
C ASN A 156 27.38 -4.26 -5.63
N PHE A 157 26.70 -4.31 -4.48
CA PHE A 157 26.59 -3.18 -3.56
C PHE A 157 27.10 -3.47 -2.14
N GLY A 158 27.52 -4.70 -1.85
CA GLY A 158 27.87 -5.12 -0.48
C GLY A 158 26.63 -5.43 0.36
N VAL A 159 26.82 -5.57 1.68
CA VAL A 159 25.75 -6.01 2.60
C VAL A 159 25.00 -4.81 3.16
N PHE A 160 23.71 -4.73 2.85
CA PHE A 160 22.72 -3.84 3.47
C PHE A 160 21.68 -4.70 4.20
N GLN A 161 21.82 -4.80 5.53
CA GLN A 161 21.13 -5.78 6.35
C GLN A 161 19.98 -5.16 7.14
N GLU A 162 18.86 -5.87 7.18
CA GLU A 162 17.69 -5.59 8.04
C GLU A 162 17.41 -6.78 8.94
N VAL A 163 16.66 -6.56 10.02
CA VAL A 163 16.24 -7.61 10.96
C VAL A 163 14.72 -7.73 10.94
N TYR A 164 14.23 -8.95 10.80
CA TYR A 164 12.82 -9.28 10.93
C TYR A 164 12.59 -10.21 12.12
N THR A 165 11.71 -9.82 13.03
CA THR A 165 11.27 -10.69 14.12
C THR A 165 9.99 -11.40 13.73
N LYS A 166 10.00 -12.73 13.76
CA LYS A 166 8.86 -13.56 13.35
C LYS A 166 7.61 -13.24 14.16
N GLU A 167 6.55 -12.83 13.46
CA GLU A 167 5.22 -12.65 14.03
C GLU A 167 4.45 -13.98 14.04
N LYS A 168 3.55 -14.13 15.04
CA LYS A 168 2.73 -15.34 15.18
C LYS A 168 1.70 -15.46 14.05
N GLY A 169 1.73 -16.56 13.33
CA GLY A 169 0.79 -16.81 12.22
C GLY A 169 1.22 -16.25 10.87
N VAL A 170 2.44 -15.69 10.77
CA VAL A 170 3.02 -15.19 9.51
C VAL A 170 4.15 -16.13 9.06
N ASP A 171 4.20 -16.43 7.77
CA ASP A 171 5.36 -17.11 7.20
C ASP A 171 6.56 -16.15 7.18
N ALA A 172 7.53 -16.46 8.03
CA ALA A 172 8.68 -15.57 8.27
C ALA A 172 9.55 -15.37 7.02
N VAL A 173 9.63 -16.37 6.15
CA VAL A 173 10.45 -16.29 4.93
C VAL A 173 9.77 -15.39 3.90
N THR A 174 8.47 -15.52 3.72
CA THR A 174 7.71 -14.66 2.79
C THR A 174 7.71 -13.20 3.26
N ALA A 175 7.53 -12.96 4.56
CA ALA A 175 7.60 -11.61 5.12
C ALA A 175 8.99 -10.99 4.94
N ALA A 176 10.05 -11.74 5.23
CA ALA A 176 11.43 -11.27 5.04
C ALA A 176 11.78 -11.01 3.56
N LYS A 177 11.27 -11.83 2.62
CA LYS A 177 11.43 -11.57 1.18
C LYS A 177 10.77 -10.27 0.74
N GLY A 178 9.63 -9.93 1.31
CA GLY A 178 8.94 -8.66 1.03
C GLY A 178 9.68 -7.42 1.52
N MET A 179 10.71 -7.57 2.36
CA MET A 179 11.53 -6.47 2.87
C MET A 179 12.77 -6.22 2.00
N LEU A 180 13.16 -7.15 1.12
CA LEU A 180 14.25 -6.92 0.17
C LEU A 180 13.87 -5.83 -0.83
N LYS A 181 14.83 -4.90 -1.08
CA LYS A 181 14.68 -3.76 -1.99
C LYS A 181 15.94 -3.58 -2.83
#